data_3ce07ab28da0e254fd681d98e0b8e426
#
_entry.id   3ce07ab28da0e254fd681d98e0b8e426
#
_cell.length_a   1.000
_cell.length_b   1.000
_cell.length_c   1.000
_cell.angle_alpha   90.00
_cell.angle_beta   90.00
_cell.angle_gamma   90.00
#
_symmetry.space_group_name_H-M   'P 1'
#
loop_
_entity.id
_entity.type
_entity.pdbx_description
1 polymer ?
#
loop_
_entity_poly.entity_id
_entity_poly.type
_entity_poly.pdbx_seq_one_letter_code
_entity_poly.pdbx_strand_id
1 'polypeptide(L)'
;YLNRTLNLQPEDKMLIVLDLDNFKYINDTYGHQAGDQCLKVIAECLKKAYSRYGNCYRIGGDEFCVLFRKPEKEKYCREKFYWIIEKQKKSLHMLPGASYGSALIEEQESISDTKARADANMYANKKARKQAR
;
A
#
# COMPACT_ATOMS: atom_id res chain seq x y z
N TYR A 1 -2.39 2.41 -15.03
CA TYR A 1 -3.43 1.98 -14.10
C TYR A 1 -3.09 0.62 -13.50
N LEU A 2 -3.36 0.43 -12.21
CA LEU A 2 -2.94 -0.78 -11.53
C LEU A 2 -3.91 -1.94 -11.76
N ASN A 3 -3.36 -3.15 -11.93
CA ASN A 3 -4.14 -4.37 -12.03
C ASN A 3 -4.84 -4.67 -10.69
N ARG A 4 -5.99 -5.34 -10.77
CA ARG A 4 -6.80 -5.67 -9.59
C ARG A 4 -6.64 -7.11 -9.11
N THR A 5 -5.97 -7.95 -9.88
CA THR A 5 -5.75 -9.35 -9.54
C THR A 5 -4.27 -9.62 -9.39
N LEU A 6 -3.87 -10.15 -8.24
CA LEU A 6 -2.49 -10.51 -7.97
C LEU A 6 -2.04 -11.62 -8.93
N ASN A 7 -0.89 -11.41 -9.56
CA ASN A 7 -0.28 -12.37 -10.47
C ASN A 7 1.09 -12.76 -9.92
N LEU A 8 1.08 -13.76 -9.04
CA LEU A 8 2.30 -14.24 -8.37
C LEU A 8 3.27 -14.86 -9.38
N GLN A 9 4.51 -14.37 -9.34
CA GLN A 9 5.60 -14.87 -10.15
C GLN A 9 6.60 -15.64 -9.28
N PRO A 10 7.40 -16.58 -9.86
CA PRO A 10 8.36 -17.38 -9.08
C PRO A 10 9.39 -16.53 -8.32
N GLU A 11 9.76 -15.36 -8.85
CA GLU A 11 10.75 -14.48 -8.25
C GLU A 11 10.18 -13.62 -7.12
N ASP A 12 8.88 -13.58 -6.92
CA ASP A 12 8.26 -12.81 -5.86
C ASP A 12 8.53 -13.46 -4.50
N LYS A 13 9.02 -12.68 -3.55
CA LYS A 13 9.46 -13.15 -2.22
C LYS A 13 8.65 -12.61 -1.08
N MET A 14 7.95 -11.49 -1.29
CA MET A 14 7.24 -10.78 -0.23
C MET A 14 5.95 -10.18 -0.79
N LEU A 15 4.91 -10.21 0.01
CA LEU A 15 3.69 -9.45 -0.29
C LEU A 15 3.60 -8.29 0.68
N ILE A 16 3.40 -7.10 0.14
CA ILE A 16 3.18 -5.88 0.92
C ILE A 16 1.74 -5.45 0.69
N VAL A 17 1.03 -5.13 1.75
CA VAL A 17 -0.32 -4.58 1.67
C VAL A 17 -0.32 -3.18 2.26
N LEU A 18 -1.10 -2.28 1.65
CA LEU A 18 -1.24 -0.90 2.07
C LEU A 18 -2.71 -0.51 2.01
N ASP A 19 -3.13 0.29 2.98
CA ASP A 19 -4.50 0.76 3.07
C ASP A 19 -4.48 2.23 3.45
N LEU A 20 -5.33 3.02 2.78
CA LEU A 20 -5.39 4.46 3.05
C LEU A 20 -6.05 4.74 4.40
N ASP A 21 -5.41 5.58 5.20
CA ASP A 21 -5.94 5.96 6.51
C ASP A 21 -7.15 6.88 6.34
N ASN A 22 -8.26 6.51 6.98
CA ASN A 22 -9.48 7.33 7.02
C ASN A 22 -10.03 7.69 5.63
N PHE A 23 -9.94 6.77 4.66
CA PHE A 23 -10.41 7.02 3.30
C PHE A 23 -11.91 7.33 3.24
N LYS A 24 -12.71 6.65 4.07
CA LYS A 24 -14.14 6.94 4.17
C LYS A 24 -14.40 8.40 4.57
N TYR A 25 -13.62 8.92 5.50
CA TYR A 25 -13.70 10.32 5.90
C TYR A 25 -13.44 11.27 4.74
N ILE A 26 -12.45 10.94 3.88
CA ILE A 26 -12.14 11.75 2.70
C ILE A 26 -13.35 11.81 1.76
N ASN A 27 -13.95 10.65 1.46
CA ASN A 27 -15.12 10.59 0.60
C ASN A 27 -16.31 11.35 1.19
N ASP A 28 -16.58 11.17 2.49
CA ASP A 28 -17.70 11.80 3.17
C ASP A 28 -17.54 13.32 3.29
N THR A 29 -16.31 13.79 3.47
CA THR A 29 -16.03 15.22 3.71
C THR A 29 -15.82 16.00 2.43
N TYR A 30 -15.06 15.43 1.47
CA TYR A 30 -14.63 16.12 0.24
C TYR A 30 -15.28 15.58 -1.03
N GLY A 31 -16.05 14.50 -0.93
CA GLY A 31 -16.72 13.89 -2.07
C GLY A 31 -15.90 12.78 -2.75
N HIS A 32 -16.60 11.97 -3.56
CA HIS A 32 -15.99 10.82 -4.23
C HIS A 32 -14.94 11.21 -5.26
N GLN A 33 -15.09 12.37 -5.90
CA GLN A 33 -14.08 12.85 -6.86
C GLN A 33 -12.75 13.13 -6.17
N ALA A 34 -12.79 13.71 -4.97
CA ALA A 34 -11.60 13.95 -4.17
C ALA A 34 -10.97 12.62 -3.72
N GLY A 35 -11.80 11.66 -3.31
CA GLY A 35 -11.34 10.31 -2.97
C GLY A 35 -10.65 9.64 -4.15
N ASP A 36 -11.24 9.70 -5.34
CA ASP A 36 -10.65 9.13 -6.55
C ASP A 36 -9.31 9.79 -6.90
N GLN A 37 -9.20 11.10 -6.71
CA GLN A 37 -7.95 11.81 -6.93
C GLN A 37 -6.88 11.34 -5.95
N CYS A 38 -7.23 11.15 -4.68
CA CYS A 38 -6.31 10.61 -3.68
C CYS A 38 -5.82 9.21 -4.08
N LEU A 39 -6.72 8.35 -4.56
CA LEU A 39 -6.36 7.00 -5.01
C LEU A 39 -5.37 7.05 -6.17
N LYS A 40 -5.58 7.94 -7.13
CA LYS A 40 -4.67 8.10 -8.27
C LYS A 40 -3.29 8.57 -7.82
N VAL A 41 -3.24 9.54 -6.93
CA VAL A 41 -1.96 10.06 -6.41
C VAL A 41 -1.22 8.98 -5.62
N ILE A 42 -1.93 8.25 -4.76
CA ILE A 42 -1.32 7.15 -3.99
C ILE A 42 -0.78 6.07 -4.93
N ALA A 43 -1.53 5.70 -5.97
CA ALA A 43 -1.07 4.71 -6.96
C ALA A 43 0.24 5.17 -7.63
N GLU A 44 0.35 6.44 -8.00
CA GLU A 44 1.57 6.98 -8.60
C GLU A 44 2.73 6.98 -7.60
N CYS A 45 2.48 7.34 -6.35
CA CYS A 45 3.50 7.29 -5.29
C CYS A 45 4.01 5.86 -5.10
N LEU A 46 3.09 4.89 -5.10
CA LEU A 46 3.40 3.48 -4.93
C LEU A 46 4.30 2.98 -6.06
N LYS A 47 3.95 3.29 -7.30
CA LYS A 47 4.76 2.92 -8.47
C LYS A 47 6.16 3.51 -8.38
N LYS A 48 6.27 4.79 -8.06
CA LYS A 48 7.56 5.47 -7.95
C LYS A 48 8.45 4.84 -6.88
N ALA A 49 7.86 4.40 -5.79
CA ALA A 49 8.62 3.85 -4.67
C ALA A 49 9.00 2.37 -4.86
N TYR A 50 8.11 1.57 -5.45
CA TYR A 50 8.25 0.10 -5.40
C TYR A 50 8.50 -0.58 -6.75
N SER A 51 8.20 0.06 -7.89
CA SER A 51 8.19 -0.66 -9.17
C SER A 51 9.55 -1.16 -9.63
N ARG A 52 10.64 -0.63 -9.09
CA ARG A 52 11.97 -1.15 -9.41
C ARG A 52 12.14 -2.62 -9.00
N TYR A 53 11.51 -3.02 -7.88
CA TYR A 53 11.67 -4.35 -7.31
C TYR A 53 10.37 -5.13 -7.17
N GLY A 54 9.27 -4.59 -7.66
CA GLY A 54 7.98 -5.24 -7.50
C GLY A 54 6.91 -4.75 -8.46
N ASN A 55 5.80 -5.44 -8.44
CA ASN A 55 4.60 -5.08 -9.21
C ASN A 55 3.51 -4.61 -8.24
N CYS A 56 2.87 -3.51 -8.59
CA CYS A 56 1.86 -2.87 -7.75
C CYS A 56 0.46 -3.19 -8.25
N TYR A 57 -0.47 -3.37 -7.30
CA TYR A 57 -1.85 -3.75 -7.59
C TYR A 57 -2.80 -2.95 -6.71
N ARG A 58 -4.00 -2.71 -7.21
CA ARG A 58 -5.11 -2.18 -6.41
C ARG A 58 -6.14 -3.30 -6.25
N ILE A 59 -6.26 -3.83 -5.03
CA ILE A 59 -7.08 -5.01 -4.77
C ILE A 59 -8.49 -4.65 -4.35
N GLY A 60 -8.64 -3.66 -3.49
CA GLY A 60 -9.94 -3.19 -3.02
C GLY A 60 -10.14 -1.72 -3.31
N GLY A 61 -11.17 -1.12 -2.71
CA GLY A 61 -11.47 0.28 -2.88
C GLY A 61 -10.31 1.19 -2.53
N ASP A 62 -9.73 0.99 -1.35
CA ASP A 62 -8.63 1.77 -0.79
C ASP A 62 -7.42 0.91 -0.42
N GLU A 63 -7.37 -0.33 -0.92
CA GLU A 63 -6.32 -1.30 -0.61
C GLU A 63 -5.42 -1.54 -1.81
N PHE A 64 -4.12 -1.45 -1.57
CA PHE A 64 -3.07 -1.69 -2.56
C PHE A 64 -2.17 -2.82 -2.10
N CYS A 65 -1.60 -3.55 -3.06
CA CYS A 65 -0.63 -4.60 -2.79
C CYS A 65 0.58 -4.45 -3.69
N VAL A 66 1.72 -4.95 -3.20
CA VAL A 66 2.95 -5.06 -4.00
C VAL A 66 3.46 -6.48 -3.86
N LEU A 67 3.68 -7.14 -4.98
CA LEU A 67 4.45 -8.39 -5.03
C LEU A 67 5.91 -8.00 -5.24
N PHE A 68 6.75 -8.27 -4.25
CA PHE A 68 8.08 -7.68 -4.13
C PHE A 68 9.17 -8.74 -4.17
N ARG A 69 10.23 -8.46 -4.93
CA ARG A 69 11.29 -9.44 -5.22
C ARG A 69 12.50 -9.36 -4.31
N LYS A 70 12.73 -8.20 -3.65
CA LYS A 70 13.93 -7.97 -2.84
C LYS A 70 13.58 -7.50 -1.43
N PRO A 71 13.27 -8.43 -0.53
CA PRO A 71 12.89 -8.07 0.85
C PRO A 71 13.86 -7.12 1.55
N GLU A 72 15.17 -7.22 1.25
CA GLU A 72 16.19 -6.34 1.83
C GLU A 72 16.05 -4.88 1.40
N LYS A 73 15.28 -4.61 0.34
CA LYS A 73 15.02 -3.24 -0.14
C LYS A 73 13.67 -2.69 0.33
N GLU A 74 12.88 -3.48 1.04
CA GLU A 74 11.52 -3.09 1.42
C GLU A 74 11.51 -1.82 2.28
N LYS A 75 12.36 -1.76 3.28
CA LYS A 75 12.41 -0.58 4.16
C LYS A 75 12.76 0.69 3.38
N TYR A 76 13.74 0.61 2.49
CA TYR A 76 14.13 1.75 1.64
C TYR A 76 12.97 2.21 0.77
N CYS A 77 12.29 1.28 0.11
CA CYS A 77 11.16 1.62 -0.76
C CYS A 77 9.99 2.19 0.04
N ARG A 78 9.72 1.64 1.23
CA ARG A 78 8.65 2.11 2.10
C ARG A 78 8.93 3.54 2.59
N GLU A 79 10.15 3.83 3.01
CA GLU A 79 10.55 5.17 3.43
C GLU A 79 10.41 6.16 2.28
N LYS A 80 10.80 5.75 1.07
CA LYS A 80 10.65 6.55 -0.14
C LYS A 80 9.18 6.83 -0.42
N PHE A 81 8.31 5.82 -0.27
CA PHE A 81 6.88 5.95 -0.46
C PHE A 81 6.30 7.03 0.46
N TYR A 82 6.59 6.96 1.76
CA TYR A 82 6.11 7.94 2.73
C TYR A 82 6.66 9.33 2.47
N TRP A 83 7.91 9.43 2.05
CA TRP A 83 8.53 10.71 1.70
C TRP A 83 7.81 11.36 0.51
N ILE A 84 7.49 10.57 -0.51
CA ILE A 84 6.77 11.07 -1.70
C ILE A 84 5.38 11.53 -1.32
N ILE A 85 4.68 10.78 -0.47
CA ILE A 85 3.35 11.17 0.03
C ILE A 85 3.41 12.53 0.75
N GLU A 86 4.37 12.72 1.63
CA GLU A 86 4.51 13.98 2.36
C GLU A 86 4.73 15.17 1.41
N LYS A 87 5.47 14.96 0.33
CA LYS A 87 5.64 15.99 -0.69
C LYS A 87 4.34 16.28 -1.44
N GLN A 88 3.58 15.25 -1.76
CA GLN A 88 2.30 15.42 -2.47
C GLN A 88 1.25 16.12 -1.60
N LYS A 89 1.31 15.98 -0.29
CA LYS A 89 0.40 16.67 0.64
C LYS A 89 0.49 18.19 0.54
N LYS A 90 1.60 18.71 0.08
CA LYS A 90 1.76 20.17 -0.10
C LYS A 90 0.82 20.73 -1.16
N SER A 91 0.52 19.95 -2.19
CA SER A 91 -0.40 20.36 -3.27
C SER A 91 -1.78 19.71 -3.15
N LEU A 92 -1.91 18.61 -2.42
CA LEU A 92 -3.19 17.94 -2.20
C LEU A 92 -3.37 17.71 -0.69
N HIS A 93 -3.90 18.71 -0.02
CA HIS A 93 -3.96 18.76 1.46
C HIS A 93 -4.77 17.63 2.08
N MET A 94 -5.82 17.13 1.39
CA MET A 94 -6.63 16.04 1.91
C MET A 94 -6.02 14.66 1.69
N LEU A 95 -4.84 14.57 1.06
CA LEU A 95 -4.20 13.28 0.81
C LEU A 95 -3.93 12.56 2.14
N PRO A 96 -4.49 11.35 2.34
CA PRO A 96 -4.27 10.64 3.60
C PRO A 96 -2.92 9.96 3.63
N GLY A 97 -2.50 9.55 4.83
CA GLY A 97 -1.41 8.61 4.95
C GLY A 97 -1.88 7.19 4.62
N ALA A 98 -0.98 6.24 4.76
CA ALA A 98 -1.27 4.84 4.50
C ALA A 98 -0.68 3.97 5.60
N SER A 99 -1.41 2.94 5.98
CA SER A 99 -0.91 1.89 6.86
C SER A 99 -0.40 0.74 6.01
N TYR A 100 0.60 0.03 6.47
CA TYR A 100 1.22 -1.06 5.70
C TYR A 100 1.39 -2.31 6.55
N GLY A 101 1.50 -3.44 5.88
CA GLY A 101 1.90 -4.69 6.46
C GLY A 101 2.58 -5.52 5.39
N SER A 102 3.46 -6.43 5.78
CA SER A 102 4.14 -7.30 4.84
C SER A 102 4.30 -8.69 5.41
N ALA A 103 4.49 -9.67 4.52
CA ALA A 103 4.78 -11.04 4.88
C ALA A 103 5.62 -11.67 3.78
N LEU A 104 6.61 -12.47 4.19
CA LEU A 104 7.38 -13.26 3.25
C LEU A 104 6.50 -14.36 2.68
N ILE A 105 6.64 -14.60 1.38
CA ILE A 105 5.91 -15.67 0.69
C ILE A 105 6.64 -16.97 0.99
N GLU A 106 5.96 -17.91 1.65
CA GLU A 106 6.54 -19.18 2.04
C GLU A 106 6.22 -20.25 1.00
N GLU A 107 7.12 -21.23 0.87
CA GLU A 107 6.91 -22.36 -0.03
C GLU A 107 5.60 -23.07 0.32
N GLN A 108 4.86 -23.46 -0.72
CA GLN A 108 3.60 -24.19 -0.61
C GLN A 108 2.48 -23.43 0.11
N GLU A 109 2.72 -22.16 0.45
CA GLU A 109 1.67 -21.30 1.00
C GLU A 109 0.86 -20.69 -0.15
N SER A 110 -0.46 -20.63 0.00
CA SER A 110 -1.30 -19.91 -0.96
C SER A 110 -1.07 -18.41 -0.81
N ILE A 111 -1.24 -17.67 -1.90
CA ILE A 111 -1.15 -16.21 -1.85
C ILE A 111 -2.22 -15.62 -0.92
N SER A 112 -3.37 -16.28 -0.80
CA SER A 112 -4.42 -15.90 0.13
C SER A 112 -3.96 -15.99 1.58
N ASP A 113 -3.23 -17.04 1.94
CA ASP A 113 -2.70 -17.19 3.31
C ASP A 113 -1.59 -16.19 3.59
N THR A 114 -0.72 -15.93 2.61
CA THR A 114 0.29 -14.88 2.73
C THR A 114 -0.37 -13.52 2.95
N LYS A 115 -1.43 -13.24 2.19
CA LYS A 115 -2.17 -11.99 2.33
C LYS A 115 -2.78 -11.84 3.72
N ALA A 116 -3.32 -12.93 4.28
CA ALA A 116 -3.90 -12.90 5.63
C ALA A 116 -2.85 -12.50 6.67
N ARG A 117 -1.62 -13.01 6.56
CA ARG A 117 -0.53 -12.63 7.46
C ARG A 117 -0.11 -11.17 7.26
N ALA A 118 -0.01 -10.72 6.03
CA ALA A 118 0.31 -9.33 5.72
C ALA A 118 -0.77 -8.39 6.24
N ASP A 119 -2.05 -8.75 6.07
CA ASP A 119 -3.18 -7.97 6.58
C ASP A 119 -3.15 -7.85 8.10
N ALA A 120 -2.80 -8.92 8.81
CA ALA A 120 -2.67 -8.89 10.26
C ALA A 120 -1.59 -7.91 10.70
N ASN A 121 -0.45 -7.90 10.00
CA ASN A 121 0.64 -6.96 10.26
C ASN A 121 0.23 -5.52 9.94
N MET A 122 -0.53 -5.32 8.89
CA MET A 122 -1.07 -4.00 8.55
C MET A 122 -2.02 -3.50 9.63
N TYR A 123 -2.88 -4.37 10.15
CA TYR A 123 -3.81 -4.00 11.21
C TYR A 123 -3.07 -3.53 12.46
N ALA A 124 -1.99 -4.22 12.85
CA ALA A 124 -1.15 -3.82 13.97
C ALA A 124 -0.50 -2.44 13.72
N ASN A 125 -0.01 -2.21 12.51
CA ASN A 125 0.57 -0.92 12.11
C ASN A 125 -0.49 0.19 12.18
N LYS A 126 -1.70 -0.08 11.69
CA LYS A 126 -2.80 0.87 11.71
C LYS A 126 -3.16 1.28 13.14
N LYS A 127 -3.21 0.33 14.07
CA LYS A 127 -3.43 0.62 15.49
C LYS A 127 -2.34 1.50 16.08
N ALA A 128 -1.07 1.18 15.80
CA ALA A 128 0.06 1.94 16.30
C ALA A 128 0.01 3.39 15.78
N ARG A 129 -0.35 3.59 14.51
CA ARG A 129 -0.46 4.92 13.92
C ARG A 129 -1.58 5.73 14.56
N LYS A 130 -2.70 5.11 14.91
CA LYS A 130 -3.80 5.80 15.61
C LYS A 130 -3.40 6.22 17.02
N GLN A 131 -2.64 5.37 17.72
CA GLN A 131 -2.20 5.68 19.09
C GLN A 131 -1.15 6.78 19.14
N ALA A 132 -0.39 6.96 18.07
CA ALA A 132 0.66 7.99 17.97
C ALA A 132 0.12 9.39 17.71
N ARG A 133 -1.18 9.53 17.44
CA ARG A 133 -1.81 10.82 17.14
C ARG A 133 -2.27 11.55 18.38
#